data_35e392c38bd9fc0165cbf2adedf0c304
#
_entry.id   35e392c38bd9fc0165cbf2adedf0c304
#
_cell.length_a   1.000
_cell.length_b   1.000
_cell.length_c   1.000
_cell.angle_alpha   90.00
_cell.angle_beta   90.00
_cell.angle_gamma   90.00
#
_symmetry.space_group_name_H-M   'P 1'
#
loop_
_entity.id
_entity.type
_entity.pdbx_description
1 polymer ?
#
loop_
_entity_poly.entity_id
_entity_poly.type
_entity_poly.pdbx_seq_one_letter_code
_entity_poly.pdbx_strand_id
1 'polypeptide(L)'
;MLPVSGGRIGIAAQALGIAGGAYELSVAYAKEREAFGKPIGQHQAIAFKLADMATDIEAAKMLVYRSAWLKDQHQDFTPLREIP
;
A
#
# COMPACT_ATOMS: atom_id res chain seq x y z
N MET A 1 -5.37 -19.49 18.38
CA MET A 1 -5.31 -18.50 17.31
C MET A 1 -4.84 -19.14 16.03
N LEU A 2 -5.46 -18.75 14.93
CA LEU A 2 -5.04 -19.25 13.65
C LEU A 2 -3.65 -18.73 13.29
N PRO A 3 -2.76 -19.59 12.83
CA PRO A 3 -1.48 -19.11 12.32
C PRO A 3 -1.70 -18.25 11.08
N VAL A 4 -0.75 -17.36 10.83
CA VAL A 4 -0.79 -16.63 9.57
C VAL A 4 -0.52 -17.63 8.46
N SER A 5 -1.45 -17.71 7.54
CA SER A 5 -1.43 -18.69 6.47
C SER A 5 -1.17 -18.00 5.13
N GLY A 6 -0.98 -18.83 4.10
CA GLY A 6 -0.93 -18.32 2.74
C GLY A 6 -2.17 -17.54 2.36
N GLY A 7 -3.34 -17.91 2.92
CA GLY A 7 -4.59 -17.18 2.67
C GLY A 7 -4.54 -15.75 3.20
N ARG A 8 -4.00 -15.53 4.40
CA ARG A 8 -3.85 -14.19 4.95
C ARG A 8 -2.87 -13.34 4.15
N ILE A 9 -1.77 -13.92 3.75
CA ILE A 9 -0.79 -13.26 2.90
C ILE A 9 -1.42 -12.89 1.56
N GLY A 10 -2.22 -13.80 1.00
CA GLY A 10 -2.91 -13.56 -0.27
C GLY A 10 -3.91 -12.42 -0.17
N ILE A 11 -4.69 -12.36 0.92
CA ILE A 11 -5.64 -11.27 1.15
C ILE A 11 -4.91 -9.94 1.31
N ALA A 12 -3.81 -9.93 2.04
CA ALA A 12 -3.00 -8.72 2.22
C ALA A 12 -2.41 -8.25 0.90
N ALA A 13 -1.92 -9.16 0.08
CA ALA A 13 -1.37 -8.83 -1.23
C ALA A 13 -2.45 -8.27 -2.16
N GLN A 14 -3.66 -8.83 -2.11
CA GLN A 14 -4.78 -8.33 -2.90
C GLN A 14 -5.17 -6.91 -2.48
N ALA A 15 -5.27 -6.68 -1.18
CA ALA A 15 -5.59 -5.35 -0.66
C ALA A 15 -4.51 -4.33 -1.07
N LEU A 16 -3.26 -4.74 -1.03
CA LEU A 16 -2.14 -3.90 -1.46
C LEU A 16 -2.24 -3.56 -2.94
N GLY A 17 -2.62 -4.54 -3.78
CA GLY A 17 -2.81 -4.30 -5.20
C GLY A 17 -3.94 -3.31 -5.48
N ILE A 18 -5.05 -3.41 -4.75
CA ILE A 18 -6.16 -2.47 -4.87
C ILE A 18 -5.73 -1.08 -4.45
N ALA A 19 -5.00 -0.96 -3.34
CA ALA A 19 -4.51 0.33 -2.86
C ALA A 19 -3.53 0.97 -3.86
N GLY A 20 -2.65 0.16 -4.45
CA GLY A 20 -1.71 0.64 -5.46
C GLY A 20 -2.42 1.15 -6.70
N GLY A 21 -3.43 0.42 -7.18
CA GLY A 21 -4.24 0.85 -8.32
C GLY A 21 -5.00 2.14 -8.04
N ALA A 22 -5.59 2.25 -6.86
CA ALA A 22 -6.29 3.47 -6.45
C ALA A 22 -5.33 4.66 -6.37
N TYR A 23 -4.12 4.43 -5.85
CA TYR A 23 -3.10 5.46 -5.79
C TYR A 23 -2.72 5.96 -7.20
N GLU A 24 -2.48 5.03 -8.12
CA GLU A 24 -2.11 5.38 -9.50
C GLU A 24 -3.20 6.20 -10.18
N LEU A 25 -4.47 5.83 -10.01
CA LEU A 25 -5.59 6.59 -10.54
C LEU A 25 -5.66 7.98 -9.91
N SER A 26 -5.40 8.09 -8.62
CA SER A 26 -5.40 9.38 -7.92
C SER A 26 -4.29 10.29 -8.44
N VAL A 27 -3.11 9.75 -8.70
CA VAL A 27 -2.00 10.52 -9.25
C VAL A 27 -2.35 11.01 -10.65
N ALA A 28 -2.90 10.14 -11.49
CA ALA A 28 -3.29 10.51 -12.84
C ALA A 28 -4.35 11.61 -12.84
N TYR A 29 -5.36 11.48 -11.98
CA TYR A 29 -6.40 12.48 -11.83
C TYR A 29 -5.82 13.83 -11.37
N ALA A 30 -4.92 13.79 -10.39
CA ALA A 30 -4.30 14.99 -9.84
C ALA A 30 -3.46 15.75 -10.90
N LYS A 31 -2.91 15.02 -11.88
CA LYS A 31 -2.15 15.64 -12.95
C LYS A 31 -3.06 16.32 -13.99
N GLU A 32 -4.26 15.79 -14.19
CA GLU A 32 -5.18 16.30 -15.23
C GLU A 32 -6.11 17.37 -14.71
N ARG A 33 -6.59 17.24 -13.46
CA ARG A 33 -7.57 18.17 -12.91
C ARG A 33 -6.89 19.48 -12.52
N GLU A 34 -7.51 20.58 -12.91
CA GLU A 34 -6.98 21.90 -12.58
C GLU A 34 -7.84 22.60 -11.54
N ALA A 35 -7.19 23.35 -10.67
CA ALA A 35 -7.84 24.25 -9.74
C ALA A 35 -6.91 25.44 -9.50
N PHE A 36 -7.46 26.64 -9.51
CA PHE A 36 -6.68 27.87 -9.31
C PHE A 36 -5.56 28.02 -10.35
N GLY A 37 -5.79 27.59 -11.57
CA GLY A 37 -4.86 27.77 -12.67
C GLY A 37 -3.72 26.77 -12.76
N LYS A 38 -3.75 25.70 -11.96
CA LYS A 38 -2.72 24.67 -12.01
C LYS A 38 -3.31 23.30 -11.68
N PRO A 39 -2.66 22.21 -12.13
CA PRO A 39 -3.11 20.86 -11.78
C PRO A 39 -3.22 20.69 -10.27
N ILE A 40 -4.24 20.01 -9.81
CA ILE A 40 -4.45 19.86 -8.35
C ILE A 40 -3.30 19.12 -7.67
N GLY A 41 -2.57 18.28 -8.41
CA GLY A 41 -1.39 17.60 -7.88
C GLY A 41 -0.27 18.54 -7.47
N GLN A 42 -0.28 19.79 -7.97
CA GLN A 42 0.72 20.79 -7.61
C GLN A 42 0.33 21.60 -6.37
N HIS A 43 -0.88 21.42 -5.86
CA HIS A 43 -1.28 22.04 -4.62
C HIS A 43 -0.61 21.26 -3.46
N GLN A 44 0.02 21.98 -2.56
CA GLN A 44 0.86 21.39 -1.52
C GLN A 44 0.13 20.35 -0.67
N ALA A 45 -1.12 20.63 -0.28
CA ALA A 45 -1.90 19.71 0.53
C ALA A 45 -2.17 18.39 -0.20
N ILE A 46 -2.46 18.45 -1.50
CA ILE A 46 -2.70 17.26 -2.32
C ILE A 46 -1.39 16.49 -2.51
N ALA A 47 -0.30 17.20 -2.79
CA ALA A 47 1.00 16.57 -2.97
C ALA A 47 1.44 15.83 -1.71
N PHE A 48 1.22 16.40 -0.53
CA PHE A 48 1.54 15.75 0.74
C PHE A 48 0.70 14.50 0.97
N LYS A 49 -0.59 14.56 0.66
CA LYS A 49 -1.45 13.38 0.79
C LYS A 49 -1.01 12.24 -0.12
N LEU A 50 -0.65 12.57 -1.35
CA LEU A 50 -0.17 11.56 -2.28
C LEU A 50 1.16 10.95 -1.82
N ALA A 51 2.04 11.77 -1.27
CA ALA A 51 3.32 11.30 -0.73
C ALA A 51 3.11 10.38 0.47
N ASP A 52 2.18 10.72 1.36
CA ASP A 52 1.86 9.87 2.51
C ASP A 52 1.28 8.54 2.06
N MET A 53 0.37 8.55 1.08
CA MET A 53 -0.20 7.33 0.53
C MET A 53 0.88 6.44 -0.08
N ALA A 54 1.80 7.02 -0.84
CA ALA A 54 2.89 6.28 -1.45
C ALA A 54 3.79 5.63 -0.39
N THR A 55 4.08 6.36 0.67
CA THR A 55 4.89 5.86 1.78
C THR A 55 4.20 4.69 2.48
N ASP A 56 2.92 4.83 2.77
CA ASP A 56 2.15 3.78 3.44
C ASP A 56 2.06 2.53 2.59
N ILE A 57 1.84 2.68 1.29
CA ILE A 57 1.76 1.55 0.36
C ILE A 57 3.11 0.84 0.30
N GLU A 58 4.21 1.59 0.24
CA GLU A 58 5.54 0.99 0.19
C GLU A 58 5.86 0.23 1.48
N ALA A 59 5.50 0.78 2.62
CA ALA A 59 5.70 0.11 3.91
C ALA A 59 4.89 -1.19 3.98
N ALA A 60 3.63 -1.15 3.55
CA ALA A 60 2.78 -2.34 3.53
C ALA A 60 3.32 -3.40 2.58
N LYS A 61 3.82 -2.98 1.43
CA LYS A 61 4.41 -3.85 0.43
C LYS A 61 5.61 -4.61 0.99
N MET A 62 6.49 -3.90 1.68
CA MET A 62 7.67 -4.53 2.29
C MET A 62 7.27 -5.55 3.34
N LEU A 63 6.24 -5.23 4.14
CA LEU A 63 5.77 -6.12 5.18
C LEU A 63 5.17 -7.40 4.58
N VAL A 64 4.37 -7.28 3.53
CA VAL A 64 3.79 -8.44 2.85
C VAL A 64 4.89 -9.32 2.24
N TYR A 65 5.85 -8.71 1.59
CA TYR A 65 6.95 -9.45 0.96
C TYR A 65 7.80 -10.18 2.00
N ARG A 66 8.07 -9.51 3.12
CA ARG A 66 8.82 -10.14 4.21
C ARG A 66 8.08 -11.35 4.77
N SER A 67 6.79 -11.22 4.97
CA SER A 67 5.97 -12.32 5.48
C SER A 67 5.93 -13.49 4.52
N ALA A 68 5.82 -13.22 3.22
CA ALA A 68 5.86 -14.26 2.20
C ALA A 68 7.21 -14.96 2.17
N TRP A 69 8.30 -14.19 2.30
CA TRP A 69 9.64 -14.76 2.35
C TRP A 69 9.82 -15.67 3.57
N LEU A 70 9.33 -15.23 4.74
CA LEU A 70 9.40 -16.04 5.96
C LEU A 70 8.62 -17.34 5.81
N LYS A 71 7.47 -17.29 5.14
CA LYS A 71 6.70 -18.50 4.85
C LYS A 71 7.51 -19.48 4.00
N ASP A 72 8.17 -18.98 2.97
CA ASP A 72 8.98 -19.81 2.08
C ASP A 72 10.16 -20.42 2.82
N GLN A 73 10.63 -19.77 3.89
CA GLN A 73 11.71 -20.28 4.73
C GLN A 73 11.19 -21.14 5.87
N HIS A 74 9.89 -21.43 5.91
CA HIS A 74 9.24 -22.17 7.01
C HIS A 74 9.45 -21.51 8.37
N GLN A 75 9.41 -20.17 8.40
CA GLN A 75 9.58 -19.40 9.60
C GLN A 75 8.27 -18.76 10.06
N ASP A 76 8.33 -18.07 11.19
CA ASP A 76 7.16 -17.44 11.79
C ASP A 76 6.63 -16.31 10.94
N PHE A 77 5.30 -16.11 10.95
CA PHE A 77 4.63 -15.02 10.25
C PHE A 77 4.32 -13.84 11.18
N THR A 78 5.12 -13.67 12.21
CA THR A 78 4.89 -12.65 13.24
C THR A 78 4.55 -11.26 12.68
N PRO A 79 5.24 -10.75 11.65
CA PRO A 79 4.93 -9.41 11.15
C PRO A 79 3.47 -9.20 10.76
N LEU A 80 2.81 -10.21 10.18
CA LEU A 80 1.40 -10.10 9.83
C LEU A 80 0.48 -10.49 10.98
N ARG A 81 0.91 -11.42 11.83
CA ARG A 81 0.10 -11.86 12.97
C ARG A 81 -0.18 -10.75 13.97
N GLU A 82 0.77 -9.88 14.15
CA GLU A 82 0.71 -8.83 15.16
C GLU A 82 0.13 -7.52 14.66
N ILE A 83 -0.22 -7.44 13.40
CA ILE A 83 -0.91 -6.28 12.86
C ILE A 83 -2.35 -6.30 13.34
N PRO A 84 -2.81 -5.24 13.98
CA PRO A 84 -4.20 -5.17 14.46
C PRO A 84 -5.23 -5.27 13.36
#